data_5550acdec95c57351166249ba86e6563
#
_entry.id   5550acdec95c57351166249ba86e6563
#
_cell.length_a   1.000
_cell.length_b   1.000
_cell.length_c   1.000
_cell.angle_alpha   90.00
_cell.angle_beta   90.00
_cell.angle_gamma   90.00
#
_symmetry.space_group_name_H-M   'P 1'
#
loop_
_entity.id
_entity.type
_entity.pdbx_description
1 polymer ?
#
loop_
_entity_poly.entity_id
_entity_poly.type
_entity_poly.pdbx_seq_one_letter_code
_entity_poly.pdbx_strand_id
1 'polypeptide(L)'
;EGVLGRANKDGTMDIKPGLSAKKRKEVVAHEQVHLDQFKSGKLDYTDSDITWKGQKIPRTADSKILYNGKLYIEGAKQLPWEKEANKLSKQKLS
;
A
#
# COMPACT_ATOMS: atom_id res chain seq x y z
N GLU A 1 1.67 -6.78 -12.22
CA GLU A 1 2.43 -6.02 -13.16
C GLU A 1 2.38 -4.54 -12.78
N GLY A 2 3.37 -3.78 -13.13
CA GLY A 2 3.50 -2.41 -12.67
C GLY A 2 3.80 -2.27 -11.19
N VAL A 3 3.84 -3.36 -10.44
CA VAL A 3 4.17 -3.35 -9.02
C VAL A 3 5.68 -3.45 -8.85
N LEU A 4 6.29 -2.42 -8.28
CA LEU A 4 7.73 -2.39 -8.06
C LEU A 4 8.13 -2.98 -6.71
N GLY A 5 7.17 -3.07 -5.79
CA GLY A 5 7.41 -3.65 -4.47
C GLY A 5 6.09 -3.96 -3.78
N ARG A 6 6.16 -4.71 -2.70
CA ARG A 6 4.99 -5.11 -1.91
C ARG A 6 5.38 -5.22 -0.44
N ALA A 7 4.53 -4.68 0.43
CA ALA A 7 4.64 -4.86 1.86
C ALA A 7 3.68 -5.98 2.27
N ASN A 8 4.16 -6.91 3.10
CA ASN A 8 3.38 -8.05 3.56
C ASN A 8 3.00 -7.89 5.02
N LYS A 9 1.87 -8.48 5.41
CA LYS A 9 1.37 -8.39 6.80
C LYS A 9 2.30 -9.02 7.83
N ASP A 10 3.13 -9.96 7.40
CA ASP A 10 4.10 -10.61 8.29
C ASP A 10 5.35 -9.77 8.55
N GLY A 11 5.41 -8.56 8.03
CA GLY A 11 6.53 -7.65 8.23
C GLY A 11 7.61 -7.75 7.16
N THR A 12 7.43 -8.60 6.15
CA THR A 12 8.40 -8.72 5.07
C THR A 12 8.06 -7.79 3.91
N MET A 13 9.05 -7.59 3.05
CA MET A 13 8.91 -6.71 1.90
C MET A 13 9.53 -7.38 0.68
N ASP A 14 8.80 -7.40 -0.42
CA ASP A 14 9.29 -7.91 -1.70
C ASP A 14 9.59 -6.73 -2.61
N ILE A 15 10.79 -6.68 -3.16
CA ILE A 15 11.22 -5.60 -4.05
C ILE A 15 11.57 -6.21 -5.41
N LYS A 16 11.06 -5.61 -6.48
CA LYS A 16 11.34 -6.06 -7.83
C LYS A 16 12.85 -5.96 -8.11
N PRO A 17 13.47 -7.01 -8.67
CA PRO A 17 14.88 -6.94 -9.04
C PRO A 17 15.11 -6.04 -10.26
N GLY A 18 16.35 -5.59 -10.44
CA GLY A 18 16.73 -4.81 -11.62
C GLY A 18 16.48 -3.32 -11.52
N LEU A 19 16.02 -2.82 -10.36
CA LEU A 19 15.81 -1.39 -10.16
C LEU A 19 17.13 -0.66 -9.95
N SER A 20 17.20 0.60 -10.39
CA SER A 20 18.34 1.46 -10.07
C SER A 20 18.39 1.69 -8.56
N ALA A 21 19.55 2.07 -8.02
CA ALA A 21 19.70 2.34 -6.60
C ALA A 21 18.72 3.41 -6.12
N LYS A 22 18.56 4.46 -6.89
CA LYS A 22 17.61 5.55 -6.57
C LYS A 22 16.17 5.05 -6.54
N LYS A 23 15.76 4.30 -7.57
CA LYS A 23 14.40 3.78 -7.67
C LYS A 23 14.12 2.78 -6.55
N ARG A 24 15.08 1.91 -6.26
CA ARG A 24 14.95 0.95 -5.17
C ARG A 24 14.73 1.66 -3.83
N LYS A 25 15.45 2.74 -3.56
CA LYS A 25 15.27 3.55 -2.35
C LYS A 25 13.84 4.08 -2.25
N GLU A 26 13.31 4.62 -3.34
CA GLU A 26 11.95 5.16 -3.38
C GLU A 26 10.92 4.07 -3.08
N VAL A 27 11.08 2.90 -3.70
CA VAL A 27 10.16 1.77 -3.52
C VAL A 27 10.22 1.27 -2.08
N VAL A 28 11.43 1.09 -1.53
CA VAL A 28 11.59 0.63 -0.14
C VAL A 28 10.95 1.61 0.83
N ALA A 29 11.14 2.92 0.64
CA ALA A 29 10.54 3.93 1.51
C ALA A 29 9.01 3.87 1.47
N HIS A 30 8.43 3.68 0.29
CA HIS A 30 6.98 3.56 0.11
C HIS A 30 6.43 2.32 0.82
N GLU A 31 7.06 1.16 0.60
CA GLU A 31 6.60 -0.08 1.20
C GLU A 31 6.83 -0.10 2.70
N GLN A 32 7.87 0.59 3.19
CA GLN A 32 8.10 0.71 4.62
C GLN A 32 6.95 1.43 5.32
N VAL A 33 6.37 2.44 4.69
CA VAL A 33 5.18 3.11 5.25
C VAL A 33 4.03 2.12 5.38
N HIS A 34 3.82 1.26 4.36
CA HIS A 34 2.77 0.24 4.44
C HIS A 34 3.04 -0.77 5.56
N LEU A 35 4.30 -1.18 5.77
CA LEU A 35 4.64 -2.06 6.89
C LEU A 35 4.30 -1.39 8.22
N ASP A 36 4.60 -0.11 8.36
CA ASP A 36 4.26 0.64 9.57
C ASP A 36 2.73 0.73 9.76
N GLN A 37 1.97 0.88 8.67
CA GLN A 37 0.51 0.89 8.72
C GLN A 37 -0.04 -0.45 9.21
N PHE A 38 0.50 -1.56 8.73
CA PHE A 38 0.11 -2.89 9.19
C PHE A 38 0.48 -3.09 10.66
N LYS A 39 1.70 -2.74 11.02
CA LYS A 39 2.21 -2.93 12.38
C LYS A 39 1.42 -2.13 13.40
N SER A 40 1.04 -0.90 13.06
CA SER A 40 0.27 -0.03 13.96
C SER A 40 -1.22 -0.37 14.02
N GLY A 41 -1.69 -1.25 13.13
CA GLY A 41 -3.11 -1.61 13.05
C GLY A 41 -3.97 -0.64 12.26
N LYS A 42 -3.37 0.39 11.65
CA LYS A 42 -4.12 1.33 10.81
C LYS A 42 -4.66 0.67 9.56
N LEU A 43 -3.90 -0.25 8.98
CA LEU A 43 -4.24 -0.93 7.74
C LEU A 43 -4.20 -2.43 7.97
N ASP A 44 -5.25 -3.10 7.51
CA ASP A 44 -5.29 -4.56 7.47
C ASP A 44 -6.10 -4.96 6.24
N TYR A 45 -5.95 -6.20 5.81
CA TYR A 45 -6.72 -6.68 4.67
C TYR A 45 -6.98 -8.17 4.78
N THR A 46 -8.10 -8.58 4.17
CA THR A 46 -8.47 -9.98 3.96
C THR A 46 -8.79 -10.15 2.49
N ASP A 47 -9.18 -11.37 2.09
CA ASP A 47 -9.58 -11.60 0.71
C ASP A 47 -10.84 -10.82 0.32
N SER A 48 -11.68 -10.46 1.28
CA SER A 48 -12.97 -9.83 1.02
C SER A 48 -13.04 -8.35 1.38
N ASP A 49 -12.11 -7.82 2.18
CA ASP A 49 -12.16 -6.41 2.56
C ASP A 49 -10.79 -5.88 2.98
N ILE A 50 -10.74 -4.54 3.09
CA ILE A 50 -9.59 -3.83 3.64
C ILE A 50 -10.10 -3.03 4.83
N THR A 51 -9.33 -2.98 5.90
CA THR A 51 -9.63 -2.14 7.07
C THR A 51 -8.62 -0.99 7.12
N TRP A 52 -9.14 0.23 7.16
CA TRP A 52 -8.31 1.43 7.26
C TRP A 52 -8.82 2.28 8.42
N LYS A 53 -7.99 2.43 9.46
CA LYS A 53 -8.34 3.18 10.67
C LYS A 53 -9.69 2.76 11.27
N GLY A 54 -9.93 1.45 11.27
CA GLY A 54 -11.15 0.87 11.82
C GLY A 54 -12.34 0.82 10.86
N GLN A 55 -12.22 1.39 9.66
CA GLN A 55 -13.30 1.38 8.66
C GLN A 55 -13.10 0.20 7.70
N LYS A 56 -14.12 -0.62 7.55
CA LYS A 56 -14.09 -1.71 6.58
C LYS A 56 -14.45 -1.21 5.19
N ILE A 57 -13.60 -1.56 4.23
CA ILE A 57 -13.76 -1.15 2.83
C ILE A 57 -13.82 -2.43 2.00
N PRO A 58 -14.97 -2.71 1.36
CA PRO A 58 -15.13 -4.00 0.65
C PRO A 58 -14.28 -4.08 -0.61
N ARG A 59 -13.82 -5.30 -0.89
CA ARG A 59 -13.16 -5.64 -2.14
C ARG A 59 -14.16 -6.40 -3.00
N THR A 60 -14.10 -6.18 -4.31
CA THR A 60 -14.97 -6.87 -5.24
C THR A 60 -14.34 -8.19 -5.70
N ALA A 61 -15.13 -9.03 -6.37
CA ALA A 61 -14.65 -10.32 -6.85
C ALA A 61 -13.54 -10.19 -7.90
N ASP A 62 -13.46 -9.05 -8.59
CA ASP A 62 -12.40 -8.78 -9.59
C ASP A 62 -11.23 -7.99 -8.99
N SER A 63 -11.05 -8.06 -7.68
CA SER A 63 -9.93 -7.46 -6.94
C SER A 63 -9.90 -5.93 -7.00
N LYS A 64 -11.05 -5.30 -7.16
CA LYS A 64 -11.17 -3.85 -7.04
C LYS A 64 -11.62 -3.47 -5.64
N ILE A 65 -11.42 -2.21 -5.29
CA ILE A 65 -11.72 -1.68 -3.97
C ILE A 65 -12.87 -0.69 -4.11
N LEU A 66 -13.96 -0.94 -3.36
CA LEU A 66 -15.11 -0.03 -3.35
C LEU A 66 -14.94 0.97 -2.19
N TYR A 67 -14.56 2.20 -2.54
CA TYR A 67 -14.30 3.25 -1.56
C TYR A 67 -15.08 4.52 -1.93
N ASN A 68 -15.85 5.03 -0.98
CA ASN A 68 -16.70 6.21 -1.18
C ASN A 68 -17.61 6.11 -2.42
N GLY A 69 -18.15 4.92 -2.67
CA GLY A 69 -19.07 4.69 -3.80
C GLY A 69 -18.41 4.57 -5.15
N LYS A 70 -17.06 4.54 -5.20
CA LYS A 70 -16.31 4.37 -6.44
C LYS A 70 -15.43 3.13 -6.39
N LEU A 71 -15.21 2.53 -7.55
CA LEU A 71 -14.31 1.40 -7.67
C LEU A 71 -12.91 1.89 -8.03
N TYR A 72 -11.92 1.37 -7.29
CA TYR A 72 -10.50 1.68 -7.51
C TYR A 72 -9.74 0.37 -7.70
N ILE A 73 -8.68 0.41 -8.50
CA ILE A 73 -7.74 -0.71 -8.57
C ILE A 73 -6.87 -0.72 -7.31
N GLU A 74 -6.32 -1.88 -6.96
CA GLU A 74 -5.36 -1.98 -5.88
C GLU A 74 -4.15 -1.10 -6.19
N GLY A 75 -3.68 -0.36 -5.19
CA GLY A 75 -2.55 0.54 -5.38
C GLY A 75 -2.91 1.91 -5.96
N ALA A 76 -4.19 2.19 -6.17
CA ALA A 76 -4.61 3.49 -6.70
C ALA A 76 -4.19 4.62 -5.76
N LYS A 77 -3.59 5.66 -6.32
CA LYS A 77 -3.05 6.79 -5.55
C LYS A 77 -4.10 7.56 -4.77
N GLN A 78 -5.37 7.45 -5.16
CA GLN A 78 -6.48 8.12 -4.49
C GLN A 78 -6.87 7.48 -3.17
N LEU A 79 -6.47 6.24 -2.93
CA LEU A 79 -6.80 5.54 -1.69
C LEU A 79 -6.04 6.18 -0.52
N PRO A 80 -6.68 6.31 0.67
CA PRO A 80 -6.07 7.06 1.78
C PRO A 80 -4.74 6.46 2.26
N TRP A 81 -4.62 5.14 2.29
CA TRP A 81 -3.36 4.50 2.69
C TRP A 81 -2.25 4.69 1.65
N GLU A 82 -2.61 4.81 0.36
CA GLU A 82 -1.63 5.10 -0.68
C GLU A 82 -1.21 6.57 -0.65
N LYS A 83 -2.15 7.47 -0.37
CA LYS A 83 -1.83 8.89 -0.19
C LYS A 83 -0.85 9.09 0.96
N GLU A 84 -1.08 8.43 2.09
CA GLU A 84 -0.19 8.50 3.24
C GLU A 84 1.18 7.92 2.90
N ALA A 85 1.22 6.77 2.23
CA ALA A 85 2.48 6.14 1.86
C ALA A 85 3.30 7.04 0.93
N ASN A 86 2.67 7.66 -0.06
CA ASN A 86 3.36 8.58 -0.96
C ASN A 86 3.88 9.81 -0.24
N LYS A 87 3.08 10.37 0.66
CA LYS A 87 3.49 11.56 1.42
C LYS A 87 4.67 11.26 2.35
N LEU A 88 4.55 10.20 3.14
CA LEU A 88 5.57 9.88 4.14
C LEU A 88 6.85 9.35 3.51
N SER A 89 6.76 8.62 2.40
CA SER A 89 7.96 8.13 1.70
C SER A 89 8.77 9.29 1.13
N LYS A 90 8.12 10.33 0.61
CA LYS A 90 8.80 11.54 0.14
C LYS A 90 9.51 12.25 1.29
N GLN A 91 8.89 12.30 2.46
CA GLN A 91 9.52 12.89 3.64
C GLN A 91 10.76 12.13 4.07
N LYS A 92 10.73 10.80 3.99
CA LYS A 92 11.88 9.96 4.34
C LYS A 92 13.06 10.15 3.40
N LEU A 93 12.78 10.49 2.14
CA LEU A 93 13.81 10.68 1.12
C LEU A 93 14.35 12.11 1.02
N SER A 94 13.75 13.03 1.75
CA SER A 94 14.14 14.44 1.75
C SER A 94 15.40 14.69 2.55
#